data_01d5860f93e934f5536603902d9f189b
#
_entry.id   01d5860f93e934f5536603902d9f189b
#
_cell.length_a   1.000
_cell.length_b   1.000
_cell.length_c   1.000
_cell.angle_alpha   90.00
_cell.angle_beta   90.00
_cell.angle_gamma   90.00
#
_symmetry.space_group_name_H-M   'P 1'
#
loop_
_entity.id
_entity.type
_entity.pdbx_description
1 polymer ?
#
loop_
_entity_poly.entity_id
_entity_poly.type
_entity_poly.pdbx_seq_one_letter_code
_entity_poly.pdbx_strand_id
1 'polypeptide(L)'
;MANYEDIFKKVVSHAKEYGYVFQSSEIYDGLAAAYDYGPNGVELKNNIKNYWWKSMVNMHENIVGLDSSIFMHPTTWKASGHIDAFNDPLVDNKDSKKRYRADVLIEDHIAKIEAKIDKDCVKAAKRFGDAFNREEFVTTNGRILDRQKQIDAINEKMNTSLSSGDLEGVKALIEELDIKCPVSGTNNWTDVRQFNLMFKTQMGATADGSSDLYLRPETAQGIFVNFLNVQKTARMKIPFGIAQIGKAFRNEIVARQF
;
A
#
# COMPACT_ATOMS: atom_id res chain seq x y z
N MET A 1 -4.22 -17.85 23.64
CA MET A 1 -3.95 -17.64 22.20
C MET A 1 -2.70 -16.79 22.09
N ALA A 2 -1.68 -17.25 21.36
CA ALA A 2 -0.48 -16.45 21.14
C ALA A 2 -0.91 -15.18 20.37
N ASN A 3 -0.45 -14.01 20.83
CA ASN A 3 -0.77 -12.75 20.19
C ASN A 3 -0.14 -12.75 18.78
N TYR A 4 -0.88 -12.33 17.77
CA TYR A 4 -0.41 -12.29 16.36
C TYR A 4 0.93 -11.53 16.23
N GLU A 5 1.11 -10.43 16.98
CA GLU A 5 2.36 -9.67 17.03
C GLU A 5 3.56 -10.50 17.52
N ASP A 6 3.36 -11.41 18.49
CA ASP A 6 4.43 -12.25 19.00
C ASP A 6 4.85 -13.33 17.99
N ILE A 7 3.89 -13.85 17.22
CA ILE A 7 4.16 -14.81 16.15
C ILE A 7 4.93 -14.11 15.02
N PHE A 8 4.50 -12.92 14.62
CA PHE A 8 5.17 -12.16 13.57
C PHE A 8 6.62 -11.83 13.93
N LYS A 9 6.90 -11.34 15.15
CA LYS A 9 8.25 -11.08 15.64
C LYS A 9 9.14 -12.32 15.60
N LYS A 10 8.61 -13.48 16.01
CA LYS A 10 9.33 -14.76 15.94
C LYS A 10 9.67 -15.15 14.49
N VAL A 11 8.73 -14.98 13.55
CA VAL A 11 8.97 -15.27 12.13
C VAL A 11 10.04 -14.36 11.56
N VAL A 12 10.00 -13.07 11.85
CA VAL A 12 11.02 -12.10 11.40
C VAL A 12 12.40 -12.43 11.97
N SER A 13 12.48 -12.72 13.27
CA SER A 13 13.75 -13.13 13.92
C SER A 13 14.32 -14.38 13.29
N HIS A 14 13.49 -15.41 13.10
CA HIS A 14 13.87 -16.66 12.45
C HIS A 14 14.35 -16.43 11.00
N ALA A 15 13.62 -15.61 10.22
CA ALA A 15 13.97 -15.31 8.85
C ALA A 15 15.35 -14.64 8.72
N LYS A 16 15.71 -13.76 9.67
CA LYS A 16 17.03 -13.14 9.73
C LYS A 16 18.12 -14.13 10.15
N GLU A 17 17.89 -14.86 11.25
CA GLU A 17 18.84 -15.82 11.81
C GLU A 17 19.22 -16.92 10.80
N TYR A 18 18.26 -17.42 10.04
CA TYR A 18 18.46 -18.50 9.09
C TYR A 18 18.73 -18.05 7.66
N GLY A 19 19.04 -16.77 7.44
CA GLY A 19 19.46 -16.26 6.14
C GLY A 19 18.37 -16.30 5.07
N TYR A 20 17.12 -16.01 5.44
CA TYR A 20 16.07 -15.79 4.48
C TYR A 20 16.08 -14.36 3.96
N VAL A 21 16.29 -13.39 4.85
CA VAL A 21 16.26 -11.97 4.50
C VAL A 21 17.21 -11.19 5.41
N PHE A 22 17.90 -10.20 4.84
CA PHE A 22 18.74 -9.23 5.53
C PHE A 22 18.31 -7.82 5.16
N GLN A 23 18.55 -6.86 6.03
CA GLN A 23 18.44 -5.47 5.65
C GLN A 23 19.52 -5.12 4.62
N SER A 24 19.14 -4.48 3.51
CA SER A 24 20.11 -4.11 2.49
C SER A 24 21.16 -3.15 3.06
N SER A 25 22.44 -3.40 2.75
CA SER A 25 23.57 -2.59 3.23
C SER A 25 23.69 -2.52 4.76
N GLU A 26 23.39 -3.60 5.47
CA GLU A 26 23.37 -3.67 6.93
C GLU A 26 24.70 -3.25 7.56
N ILE A 27 25.83 -3.48 6.88
CA ILE A 27 27.19 -3.02 7.32
C ILE A 27 27.31 -1.48 7.41
N TYR A 28 26.36 -0.74 6.84
CA TYR A 28 26.27 0.73 6.89
C TYR A 28 24.96 1.18 7.54
N ASP A 29 24.52 0.49 8.59
CA ASP A 29 23.28 0.71 9.32
C ASP A 29 21.98 0.42 8.51
N GLY A 30 22.13 -0.16 7.33
CA GLY A 30 21.01 -0.58 6.48
C GLY A 30 20.28 0.56 5.77
N LEU A 31 19.50 0.20 4.77
CA LEU A 31 18.59 1.11 4.09
C LEU A 31 17.14 0.76 4.48
N ALA A 32 16.39 1.75 4.96
CA ALA A 32 15.01 1.55 5.36
C ALA A 32 14.16 1.02 4.18
N ALA A 33 13.29 0.04 4.46
CA ALA A 33 12.40 -0.58 3.48
C ALA A 33 13.10 -1.29 2.29
N ALA A 34 14.40 -1.57 2.39
CA ALA A 34 15.15 -2.32 1.40
C ALA A 34 15.76 -3.58 2.04
N TYR A 35 15.56 -4.73 1.38
CA TYR A 35 15.99 -6.03 1.91
C TYR A 35 16.62 -6.88 0.82
N ASP A 36 17.63 -7.64 1.22
CA ASP A 36 18.29 -8.63 0.39
C ASP A 36 17.81 -10.04 0.78
N TYR A 37 17.68 -10.91 -0.20
CA TYR A 37 17.40 -12.33 0.07
C TYR A 37 18.72 -13.06 0.35
N GLY A 38 18.82 -13.67 1.51
CA GLY A 38 19.94 -14.55 1.86
C GLY A 38 19.85 -15.91 1.16
N PRO A 39 20.79 -16.83 1.47
CA PRO A 39 20.88 -18.13 0.79
C PRO A 39 19.57 -18.93 0.78
N ASN A 40 18.92 -19.06 1.95
CA ASN A 40 17.65 -19.77 2.04
C ASN A 40 16.48 -18.98 1.41
N GLY A 41 16.52 -17.66 1.50
CA GLY A 41 15.51 -16.77 0.92
C GLY A 41 15.49 -16.80 -0.60
N VAL A 42 16.66 -16.83 -1.25
CA VAL A 42 16.74 -16.89 -2.72
C VAL A 42 16.22 -18.22 -3.26
N GLU A 43 16.51 -19.34 -2.58
CA GLU A 43 15.99 -20.66 -2.96
C GLU A 43 14.47 -20.72 -2.80
N LEU A 44 13.95 -20.27 -1.67
CA LEU A 44 12.50 -20.19 -1.43
C LEU A 44 11.82 -19.32 -2.50
N LYS A 45 12.37 -18.13 -2.76
CA LYS A 45 11.85 -17.22 -3.79
C LYS A 45 11.83 -17.86 -5.17
N ASN A 46 12.91 -18.53 -5.57
CA ASN A 46 13.00 -19.17 -6.88
C ASN A 46 12.03 -20.35 -6.99
N ASN A 47 11.88 -21.14 -5.93
CA ASN A 47 10.91 -22.24 -5.90
C ASN A 47 9.47 -21.72 -6.06
N ILE A 48 9.10 -20.64 -5.37
CA ILE A 48 7.79 -20.00 -5.49
C ILE A 48 7.56 -19.48 -6.92
N LYS A 49 8.55 -18.79 -7.50
CA LYS A 49 8.48 -18.30 -8.89
C LYS A 49 8.31 -19.42 -9.90
N ASN A 50 9.11 -20.48 -9.78
CA ASN A 50 9.07 -21.62 -10.68
C ASN A 50 7.73 -22.35 -10.58
N TYR A 51 7.23 -22.56 -9.36
CA TYR A 51 5.92 -23.16 -9.14
C TYR A 51 4.80 -22.32 -9.73
N TRP A 52 4.81 -21.01 -9.47
CA TRP A 52 3.81 -20.08 -10.02
C TRP A 52 3.84 -20.06 -11.54
N TRP A 53 5.04 -19.96 -12.14
CA TRP A 53 5.19 -19.93 -13.60
C TRP A 53 4.69 -21.23 -14.26
N LYS A 54 5.05 -22.36 -13.68
CA LYS A 54 4.58 -23.65 -14.15
C LYS A 54 3.05 -23.74 -14.07
N SER A 55 2.47 -23.36 -12.94
CA SER A 55 1.03 -23.47 -12.72
C SER A 55 0.22 -22.47 -13.54
N MET A 56 0.70 -21.22 -13.66
CA MET A 56 -0.09 -20.14 -14.28
C MET A 56 0.21 -19.95 -15.77
N VAL A 57 1.36 -20.36 -16.25
CA VAL A 57 1.76 -20.17 -17.66
C VAL A 57 1.86 -21.51 -18.38
N ASN A 58 2.74 -22.42 -17.91
CA ASN A 58 3.06 -23.63 -18.68
C ASN A 58 1.92 -24.65 -18.75
N MET A 59 0.99 -24.61 -17.79
CA MET A 59 -0.18 -25.52 -17.76
C MET A 59 -1.38 -24.97 -18.55
N HIS A 60 -1.26 -23.79 -19.18
CA HIS A 60 -2.33 -23.15 -19.94
C HIS A 60 -1.89 -22.83 -21.37
N GLU A 61 -2.64 -23.31 -22.35
CA GLU A 61 -2.33 -23.12 -23.78
C GLU A 61 -2.54 -21.66 -24.24
N ASN A 62 -3.40 -20.93 -23.54
CA ASN A 62 -3.78 -19.57 -23.87
C ASN A 62 -3.13 -18.51 -22.97
N ILE A 63 -2.07 -18.84 -22.23
CA ILE A 63 -1.29 -17.90 -21.44
C ILE A 63 0.16 -17.93 -21.88
N VAL A 64 0.72 -16.77 -22.15
CA VAL A 64 2.12 -16.62 -22.58
C VAL A 64 2.88 -15.66 -21.66
N GLY A 65 4.19 -15.81 -21.62
CA GLY A 65 5.07 -15.02 -20.79
C GLY A 65 5.54 -13.72 -21.45
N LEU A 66 5.83 -12.74 -20.63
CA LEU A 66 6.51 -11.49 -20.98
C LEU A 66 7.48 -11.12 -19.87
N ASP A 67 8.61 -10.54 -20.21
CA ASP A 67 9.48 -9.81 -19.28
C ASP A 67 9.76 -8.41 -19.85
N SER A 68 8.93 -7.44 -19.47
CA SER A 68 9.07 -6.07 -19.92
C SER A 68 10.16 -5.32 -19.17
N SER A 69 10.71 -4.30 -19.77
CA SER A 69 11.74 -3.45 -19.17
C SER A 69 11.22 -2.77 -17.90
N ILE A 70 12.13 -2.55 -16.94
CA ILE A 70 11.87 -1.73 -15.74
C ILE A 70 11.66 -0.27 -16.14
N PHE A 71 12.47 0.21 -17.07
CA PHE A 71 12.37 1.56 -17.63
C PHE A 71 11.45 1.53 -18.84
N MET A 72 10.44 2.36 -18.85
CA MET A 72 9.51 2.54 -19.95
C MET A 72 9.38 4.03 -20.30
N HIS A 73 8.93 4.31 -21.50
CA HIS A 73 8.74 5.70 -21.94
C HIS A 73 7.82 6.46 -20.97
N PRO A 74 8.16 7.70 -20.57
CA PRO A 74 7.37 8.46 -19.57
C PRO A 74 5.89 8.61 -19.93
N THR A 75 5.55 8.64 -21.21
CA THR A 75 4.17 8.68 -21.68
C THR A 75 3.33 7.49 -21.20
N THR A 76 3.96 6.32 -20.99
CA THR A 76 3.27 5.15 -20.42
C THR A 76 2.70 5.47 -19.04
N TRP A 77 3.50 6.11 -18.21
CA TRP A 77 3.13 6.49 -16.84
C TRP A 77 2.16 7.67 -16.79
N LYS A 78 2.26 8.59 -17.76
CA LYS A 78 1.31 9.67 -17.90
C LYS A 78 -0.05 9.14 -18.36
N ALA A 79 -0.08 8.28 -19.37
CA ALA A 79 -1.31 7.70 -19.90
C ALA A 79 -2.04 6.81 -18.88
N SER A 80 -1.30 6.16 -17.98
CA SER A 80 -1.85 5.33 -16.89
C SER A 80 -2.19 6.11 -15.62
N GLY A 81 -1.97 7.44 -15.60
CA GLY A 81 -2.25 8.31 -14.44
C GLY A 81 -1.21 8.26 -13.32
N HIS A 82 -0.15 7.45 -13.43
CA HIS A 82 0.84 7.30 -12.35
C HIS A 82 1.66 8.57 -12.10
N ILE A 83 1.86 9.41 -13.09
CA ILE A 83 2.59 10.67 -12.87
C ILE A 83 1.72 11.65 -12.09
N ASP A 84 0.44 11.72 -12.41
CA ASP A 84 -0.46 12.75 -11.89
C ASP A 84 -1.21 12.36 -10.62
N ALA A 85 -1.53 11.05 -10.46
CA ALA A 85 -2.44 10.57 -9.41
C ALA A 85 -1.83 9.54 -8.44
N PHE A 86 -0.59 9.09 -8.65
CA PHE A 86 0.05 8.10 -7.78
C PHE A 86 0.79 8.78 -6.64
N ASN A 87 0.03 9.49 -5.81
CA ASN A 87 0.55 10.31 -4.72
C ASN A 87 -0.10 9.94 -3.39
N ASP A 88 0.71 9.93 -2.32
CA ASP A 88 0.22 9.85 -0.95
C ASP A 88 0.15 11.25 -0.31
N PRO A 89 -0.93 11.58 0.41
CA PRO A 89 -0.99 12.79 1.20
C PRO A 89 -0.17 12.59 2.49
N LEU A 90 0.92 13.33 2.64
CA LEU A 90 1.82 13.22 3.77
C LEU A 90 1.76 14.42 4.70
N VAL A 91 1.85 14.16 6.00
CA VAL A 91 1.91 15.15 7.06
C VAL A 91 3.01 14.78 8.07
N ASP A 92 3.77 15.77 8.52
CA ASP A 92 4.78 15.59 9.55
C ASP A 92 4.28 16.12 10.89
N ASN A 93 4.55 15.39 11.98
CA ASN A 93 4.36 15.92 13.31
C ASN A 93 5.62 16.66 13.74
N LYS A 94 5.52 17.95 14.09
CA LYS A 94 6.65 18.84 14.40
C LYS A 94 7.39 18.43 15.68
N ASP A 95 6.70 17.80 16.62
CA ASP A 95 7.29 17.42 17.92
C ASP A 95 8.01 16.08 17.85
N SER A 96 7.40 15.08 17.23
CA SER A 96 8.02 13.75 17.07
C SER A 96 8.97 13.67 15.88
N LYS A 97 8.91 14.64 14.96
CA LYS A 97 9.61 14.64 13.66
C LYS A 97 9.33 13.38 12.81
N LYS A 98 8.20 12.74 13.08
CA LYS A 98 7.74 11.55 12.35
C LYS A 98 6.77 11.95 11.26
N ARG A 99 6.87 11.24 10.13
CA ARG A 99 6.01 11.41 8.96
C ARG A 99 4.93 10.35 8.93
N TYR A 100 3.73 10.75 8.53
CA TYR A 100 2.55 9.91 8.45
C TYR A 100 1.80 10.18 7.16
N ARG A 101 1.04 9.19 6.70
CA ARG A 101 0.02 9.38 5.69
C ARG A 101 -1.21 10.01 6.36
N ALA A 102 -1.68 11.12 5.81
CA ALA A 102 -2.81 11.85 6.36
C ALA A 102 -4.13 11.06 6.30
N ASP A 103 -4.35 10.36 5.19
CA ASP A 103 -5.50 9.46 5.00
C ASP A 103 -5.49 8.31 6.03
N VAL A 104 -4.35 7.66 6.25
CA VAL A 104 -4.22 6.56 7.24
C VAL A 104 -4.47 7.06 8.66
N LEU A 105 -4.04 8.28 9.01
CA LEU A 105 -4.35 8.86 10.33
C LEU A 105 -5.85 9.04 10.54
N ILE A 106 -6.59 9.44 9.50
CA ILE A 106 -8.05 9.59 9.54
C ILE A 106 -8.71 8.21 9.62
N GLU A 107 -8.26 7.24 8.81
CA GLU A 107 -8.73 5.84 8.84
C GLU A 107 -8.50 5.20 10.23
N ASP A 108 -7.34 5.41 10.85
CA ASP A 108 -7.04 4.94 12.20
C ASP A 108 -7.97 5.59 13.26
N HIS A 109 -8.40 6.85 13.02
CA HIS A 109 -9.39 7.50 13.87
C HIS A 109 -10.78 6.87 13.70
N ILE A 110 -11.21 6.59 12.47
CA ILE A 110 -12.45 5.87 12.16
C ILE A 110 -12.43 4.48 12.81
N ALA A 111 -11.35 3.72 12.67
CA ALA A 111 -11.19 2.41 13.28
C ALA A 111 -11.35 2.44 14.82
N LYS A 112 -10.94 3.52 15.49
CA LYS A 112 -11.20 3.71 16.93
C LYS A 112 -12.68 3.92 17.25
N ILE A 113 -13.44 4.55 16.35
CA ILE A 113 -14.90 4.71 16.51
C ILE A 113 -15.58 3.35 16.29
N GLU A 114 -15.19 2.60 15.25
CA GLU A 114 -15.68 1.25 14.97
C GLU A 114 -15.41 0.29 16.13
N ALA A 115 -14.20 0.34 16.71
CA ALA A 115 -13.87 -0.45 17.90
C ALA A 115 -14.75 -0.12 19.11
N LYS A 116 -15.27 1.12 19.22
CA LYS A 116 -16.26 1.47 20.28
C LYS A 116 -17.63 0.86 19.97
N ILE A 117 -18.04 0.82 18.70
CA ILE A 117 -19.27 0.13 18.27
C ILE A 117 -19.18 -1.35 18.60
N ASP A 118 -18.06 -2.01 18.25
CA ASP A 118 -17.85 -3.42 18.54
C ASP A 118 -17.86 -3.72 20.05
N LYS A 119 -17.23 -2.88 20.86
CA LYS A 119 -17.29 -2.99 22.32
C LYS A 119 -18.72 -2.89 22.88
N ASP A 120 -19.54 -2.01 22.32
CA ASP A 120 -20.94 -1.88 22.74
C ASP A 120 -21.77 -3.08 22.28
N CYS A 121 -21.53 -3.63 21.08
CA CYS A 121 -22.12 -4.90 20.64
C CYS A 121 -21.75 -6.08 21.55
N VAL A 122 -20.47 -6.21 21.92
CA VAL A 122 -20.00 -7.25 22.85
C VAL A 122 -20.65 -7.13 24.22
N LYS A 123 -20.82 -5.90 24.73
CA LYS A 123 -21.52 -5.68 26.00
C LYS A 123 -23.01 -6.04 25.90
N ALA A 124 -23.65 -5.70 24.78
CA ALA A 124 -25.05 -6.04 24.53
C ALA A 124 -25.24 -7.57 24.40
N ALA A 125 -24.35 -8.25 23.69
CA ALA A 125 -24.37 -9.71 23.59
C ALA A 125 -24.25 -10.40 24.97
N LYS A 126 -23.39 -9.89 25.84
CA LYS A 126 -23.28 -10.40 27.22
C LYS A 126 -24.54 -10.15 28.05
N ARG A 127 -25.27 -9.07 27.76
CA ARG A 127 -26.49 -8.71 28.51
C ARG A 127 -27.71 -9.47 28.05
N PHE A 128 -27.84 -9.68 26.73
CA PHE A 128 -29.05 -10.29 26.15
C PHE A 128 -28.89 -11.77 25.81
N GLY A 129 -27.68 -12.34 25.94
CA GLY A 129 -27.40 -13.75 25.68
C GLY A 129 -27.86 -14.21 24.28
N ASP A 130 -28.52 -15.36 24.24
CA ASP A 130 -28.98 -15.97 22.97
C ASP A 130 -30.04 -15.14 22.22
N ALA A 131 -30.67 -14.16 22.87
CA ALA A 131 -31.61 -13.23 22.21
C ALA A 131 -30.95 -12.05 21.52
N PHE A 132 -29.60 -11.94 21.56
CA PHE A 132 -28.88 -10.85 20.91
C PHE A 132 -28.76 -11.03 19.41
N ASN A 133 -29.36 -10.11 18.67
CA ASN A 133 -29.17 -9.98 17.22
C ASN A 133 -28.30 -8.75 16.92
N ARG A 134 -27.06 -8.96 16.43
CA ARG A 134 -26.12 -7.89 16.13
C ARG A 134 -26.64 -6.95 15.03
N GLU A 135 -27.23 -7.49 13.96
CA GLU A 135 -27.72 -6.70 12.83
C GLU A 135 -28.84 -5.76 13.27
N GLU A 136 -29.80 -6.28 14.01
CA GLU A 136 -30.88 -5.49 14.57
C GLU A 136 -30.36 -4.44 15.56
N PHE A 137 -29.42 -4.82 16.44
CA PHE A 137 -28.85 -3.89 17.42
C PHE A 137 -28.09 -2.74 16.77
N VAL A 138 -27.32 -2.99 15.70
CA VAL A 138 -26.57 -1.95 14.98
C VAL A 138 -27.52 -1.00 14.24
N THR A 139 -28.61 -1.49 13.71
CA THR A 139 -29.58 -0.69 12.94
C THR A 139 -30.61 0.05 13.79
N THR A 140 -30.79 -0.32 15.06
CA THR A 140 -31.82 0.29 15.94
C THR A 140 -31.25 1.08 17.10
N ASN A 141 -30.00 0.84 17.51
CA ASN A 141 -29.40 1.53 18.64
C ASN A 141 -28.96 2.95 18.30
N GLY A 142 -29.62 3.96 18.88
CA GLY A 142 -29.37 5.38 18.57
C GLY A 142 -27.90 5.79 18.71
N ARG A 143 -27.19 5.31 19.76
CA ARG A 143 -25.78 5.63 19.96
C ARG A 143 -24.88 5.05 18.85
N ILE A 144 -25.20 3.87 18.34
CA ILE A 144 -24.44 3.25 17.24
C ILE A 144 -24.76 3.99 15.94
N LEU A 145 -26.01 4.33 15.69
CA LEU A 145 -26.44 5.10 14.52
C LEU A 145 -25.75 6.48 14.48
N ASP A 146 -25.62 7.16 15.62
CA ASP A 146 -24.92 8.45 15.69
C ASP A 146 -23.42 8.29 15.34
N ARG A 147 -22.77 7.22 15.84
CA ARG A 147 -21.36 6.93 15.47
C ARG A 147 -21.23 6.55 14.02
N GLN A 148 -22.17 5.82 13.45
CA GLN A 148 -22.16 5.46 12.03
C GLN A 148 -22.28 6.73 11.17
N LYS A 149 -23.21 7.64 11.49
CA LYS A 149 -23.31 8.94 10.82
C LYS A 149 -22.02 9.75 10.93
N GLN A 150 -21.33 9.70 12.09
CA GLN A 150 -20.04 10.35 12.25
C GLN A 150 -18.99 9.75 11.32
N ILE A 151 -18.91 8.42 11.22
CA ILE A 151 -17.99 7.72 10.30
C ILE A 151 -18.30 8.11 8.85
N ASP A 152 -19.56 8.09 8.45
CA ASP A 152 -19.98 8.42 7.09
C ASP A 152 -19.62 9.87 6.73
N ALA A 153 -19.84 10.82 7.63
CA ALA A 153 -19.48 12.23 7.44
C ALA A 153 -17.96 12.43 7.33
N ILE A 154 -17.16 11.71 8.14
CA ILE A 154 -15.69 11.75 8.05
C ILE A 154 -15.23 11.20 6.71
N ASN A 155 -15.75 10.04 6.29
CA ASN A 155 -15.42 9.41 5.02
C ASN A 155 -15.79 10.32 3.83
N GLU A 156 -16.95 10.94 3.86
CA GLU A 156 -17.40 11.86 2.80
C GLU A 156 -16.46 13.06 2.68
N LYS A 157 -16.13 13.73 3.81
CA LYS A 157 -15.19 14.86 3.82
C LYS A 157 -13.81 14.44 3.31
N MET A 158 -13.26 13.32 3.82
CA MET A 158 -11.96 12.81 3.41
C MET A 158 -11.92 12.50 1.91
N ASN A 159 -12.89 11.74 1.41
CA ASN A 159 -12.95 11.36 0.01
C ASN A 159 -13.13 12.57 -0.93
N THR A 160 -13.95 13.55 -0.52
CA THR A 160 -14.14 14.79 -1.29
C THR A 160 -12.84 15.57 -1.37
N SER A 161 -12.15 15.79 -0.25
CA SER A 161 -10.88 16.53 -0.22
C SER A 161 -9.78 15.81 -1.01
N LEU A 162 -9.66 14.48 -0.87
CA LEU A 162 -8.67 13.70 -1.61
C LEU A 162 -8.94 13.70 -3.12
N SER A 163 -10.20 13.55 -3.52
CA SER A 163 -10.60 13.50 -4.94
C SER A 163 -10.42 14.83 -5.65
N SER A 164 -10.61 15.95 -4.92
CA SER A 164 -10.40 17.29 -5.44
C SER A 164 -8.95 17.77 -5.35
N GLY A 165 -8.07 17.01 -4.68
CA GLY A 165 -6.69 17.43 -4.39
C GLY A 165 -6.59 18.56 -3.34
N ASP A 166 -7.65 18.76 -2.55
CA ASP A 166 -7.72 19.76 -1.48
C ASP A 166 -6.96 19.28 -0.23
N LEU A 167 -5.66 19.54 -0.21
CA LEU A 167 -4.79 19.16 0.90
C LEU A 167 -5.02 19.99 2.15
N GLU A 168 -5.51 21.22 2.01
CA GLU A 168 -5.89 22.07 3.14
C GLU A 168 -7.13 21.51 3.83
N GLY A 169 -8.11 21.01 3.06
CA GLY A 169 -9.28 20.33 3.58
C GLY A 169 -8.92 19.04 4.35
N VAL A 170 -7.95 18.26 3.84
CA VAL A 170 -7.45 17.08 4.57
C VAL A 170 -6.80 17.49 5.90
N LYS A 171 -6.00 18.56 5.92
CA LYS A 171 -5.39 19.08 7.15
C LYS A 171 -6.46 19.56 8.14
N ALA A 172 -7.42 20.34 7.66
CA ALA A 172 -8.52 20.86 8.48
C ALA A 172 -9.31 19.71 9.12
N LEU A 173 -9.52 18.62 8.41
CA LEU A 173 -10.19 17.42 8.94
C LEU A 173 -9.36 16.75 10.07
N ILE A 174 -8.04 16.65 9.92
CA ILE A 174 -7.15 16.13 10.99
C ILE A 174 -7.25 17.01 12.24
N GLU A 175 -7.29 18.33 12.07
CA GLU A 175 -7.42 19.30 13.17
C GLU A 175 -8.82 19.26 13.81
N GLU A 176 -9.90 19.20 13.00
CA GLU A 176 -11.30 19.08 13.48
C GLU A 176 -11.49 17.82 14.34
N LEU A 177 -10.88 16.72 13.95
CA LEU A 177 -10.95 15.44 14.66
C LEU A 177 -9.99 15.34 15.86
N ASP A 178 -9.20 16.38 16.15
CA ASP A 178 -8.14 16.39 17.19
C ASP A 178 -7.26 15.14 17.13
N ILE A 179 -6.86 14.74 15.91
CA ILE A 179 -6.03 13.54 15.72
C ILE A 179 -4.63 13.81 16.28
N LYS A 180 -4.23 12.97 17.22
CA LYS A 180 -2.93 13.08 17.89
C LYS A 180 -1.92 12.12 17.31
N CYS A 181 -0.68 12.58 17.25
CA CYS A 181 0.45 11.77 16.83
C CYS A 181 0.61 10.53 17.73
N PRO A 182 0.70 9.32 17.19
CA PRO A 182 0.84 8.10 17.99
C PRO A 182 2.10 8.07 18.85
N VAL A 183 3.13 8.84 18.50
CA VAL A 183 4.44 8.87 19.20
C VAL A 183 4.50 10.00 20.23
N SER A 184 4.21 11.25 19.83
CA SER A 184 4.32 12.42 20.72
C SER A 184 3.04 12.69 21.53
N GLY A 185 1.89 12.18 21.07
CA GLY A 185 0.59 12.50 21.69
C GLY A 185 0.08 13.91 21.40
N THR A 186 0.79 14.70 20.58
CA THR A 186 0.42 16.07 20.21
C THR A 186 -0.28 16.13 18.86
N ASN A 187 -1.03 17.21 18.60
CA ASN A 187 -1.68 17.51 17.33
C ASN A 187 -0.94 18.59 16.52
N ASN A 188 0.36 18.78 16.78
CA ASN A 188 1.19 19.78 16.11
C ASN A 188 1.64 19.31 14.73
N TRP A 189 0.74 19.41 13.74
CA TRP A 189 0.96 18.94 12.38
C TRP A 189 1.49 20.03 11.44
N THR A 190 2.26 19.64 10.44
CA THR A 190 2.61 20.49 9.29
C THR A 190 1.47 20.56 8.30
N ASP A 191 1.65 21.32 7.22
CA ASP A 191 0.75 21.23 6.08
C ASP A 191 0.88 19.86 5.42
N VAL A 192 -0.25 19.37 4.88
CA VAL A 192 -0.27 18.14 4.09
C VAL A 192 0.35 18.40 2.73
N ARG A 193 1.19 17.49 2.26
CA ARG A 193 1.88 17.58 0.96
C ARG A 193 1.68 16.30 0.18
N GLN A 194 1.47 16.41 -1.12
CA GLN A 194 1.48 15.25 -2.01
C GLN A 194 2.90 14.73 -2.20
N PHE A 195 3.04 13.43 -2.10
CA PHE A 195 4.30 12.73 -2.30
C PHE A 195 4.12 11.66 -3.37
N ASN A 196 4.79 11.84 -4.52
CA ASN A 196 4.71 10.87 -5.60
C ASN A 196 5.47 9.59 -5.25
N LEU A 197 4.80 8.46 -5.38
CA LEU A 197 5.35 7.13 -5.05
C LEU A 197 6.26 6.55 -6.14
N MET A 198 6.40 7.21 -7.28
CA MET A 198 7.34 6.76 -8.32
C MET A 198 8.76 7.21 -8.01
N PHE A 199 9.70 6.29 -8.08
CA PHE A 199 11.11 6.66 -8.14
C PHE A 199 11.42 7.31 -9.48
N LYS A 200 11.92 8.53 -9.42
CA LYS A 200 12.35 9.32 -10.57
C LYS A 200 13.87 9.27 -10.70
N THR A 201 14.37 9.10 -11.90
CA THR A 201 15.76 9.19 -12.26
C THR A 201 15.90 10.00 -13.56
N GLN A 202 17.12 10.23 -14.00
CA GLN A 202 17.41 10.97 -15.24
C GLN A 202 18.18 10.08 -16.21
N MET A 203 17.87 10.20 -17.48
CA MET A 203 18.59 9.55 -18.57
C MET A 203 19.19 10.64 -19.47
N GLY A 204 20.49 10.58 -19.69
CA GLY A 204 21.24 11.54 -20.52
C GLY A 204 22.60 11.88 -19.91
N ALA A 205 23.53 12.32 -20.74
CA ALA A 205 24.90 12.64 -20.32
C ALA A 205 25.05 14.06 -19.76
N THR A 206 24.10 14.95 -20.01
CA THR A 206 24.14 16.36 -19.57
C THR A 206 22.84 16.77 -18.91
N ALA A 207 22.92 17.63 -17.90
CA ALA A 207 21.75 18.12 -17.18
C ALA A 207 20.71 18.84 -18.09
N ASP A 208 21.17 19.51 -19.13
CA ASP A 208 20.32 20.28 -20.04
C ASP A 208 19.59 19.41 -21.09
N GLY A 209 20.00 18.15 -21.25
CA GLY A 209 19.37 17.20 -22.21
C GLY A 209 18.78 15.98 -21.54
N SER A 210 18.70 15.95 -20.21
CA SER A 210 18.17 14.81 -19.48
C SER A 210 16.64 14.80 -19.54
N SER A 211 16.07 13.64 -19.87
CA SER A 211 14.65 13.39 -19.72
C SER A 211 14.36 12.66 -18.42
N ASP A 212 13.28 13.05 -17.78
CA ASP A 212 12.78 12.34 -16.61
C ASP A 212 12.42 10.89 -16.97
N LEU A 213 12.94 9.97 -16.20
CA LEU A 213 12.68 8.55 -16.33
C LEU A 213 12.20 8.00 -14.99
N TYR A 214 11.30 7.03 -15.03
CA TYR A 214 10.73 6.46 -13.82
C TYR A 214 10.98 4.95 -13.77
N LEU A 215 11.27 4.45 -12.54
CA LEU A 215 11.23 3.02 -12.30
C LEU A 215 9.76 2.58 -12.21
N ARG A 216 9.43 1.44 -12.81
CA ARG A 216 8.06 0.95 -12.81
C ARG A 216 7.56 0.67 -11.38
N PRO A 217 6.41 1.26 -10.98
CA PRO A 217 5.80 0.98 -9.68
C PRO A 217 4.98 -0.33 -9.67
N GLU A 218 4.67 -0.86 -10.87
CA GLU A 218 3.96 -2.11 -11.09
C GLU A 218 4.27 -2.70 -12.45
N THR A 219 3.89 -3.96 -12.69
CA THR A 219 4.23 -4.68 -13.92
C THR A 219 3.13 -4.63 -14.99
N ALA A 220 1.92 -4.19 -14.66
CA ALA A 220 0.75 -4.23 -15.55
C ALA A 220 0.93 -3.43 -16.83
N GLN A 221 1.48 -2.21 -16.76
CA GLN A 221 1.65 -1.33 -17.92
C GLN A 221 2.58 -1.92 -18.97
N GLY A 222 3.61 -2.67 -18.54
CA GLY A 222 4.47 -3.41 -19.45
C GLY A 222 3.71 -4.44 -20.28
N ILE A 223 2.69 -5.07 -19.71
CA ILE A 223 1.80 -6.01 -20.40
C ILE A 223 0.92 -5.25 -21.41
N PHE A 224 0.30 -4.15 -21.00
CA PHE A 224 -0.59 -3.37 -21.86
C PHE A 224 0.14 -2.78 -23.08
N VAL A 225 1.30 -2.14 -22.90
CA VAL A 225 2.03 -1.53 -24.03
C VAL A 225 2.60 -2.57 -24.99
N ASN A 226 2.82 -3.82 -24.53
CA ASN A 226 3.31 -4.91 -25.36
C ASN A 226 2.22 -5.85 -25.87
N PHE A 227 0.95 -5.61 -25.57
CA PHE A 227 -0.15 -6.51 -25.91
C PHE A 227 -0.15 -6.93 -27.37
N LEU A 228 -0.09 -5.99 -28.31
CA LEU A 228 -0.09 -6.26 -29.74
C LEU A 228 1.19 -6.98 -30.22
N ASN A 229 2.33 -6.66 -29.62
CA ASN A 229 3.59 -7.34 -29.92
C ASN A 229 3.52 -8.81 -29.53
N VAL A 230 3.05 -9.09 -28.31
CA VAL A 230 2.89 -10.46 -27.80
C VAL A 230 1.85 -11.21 -28.61
N GLN A 231 0.69 -10.62 -28.90
CA GLN A 231 -0.35 -11.24 -29.71
C GLN A 231 0.18 -11.70 -31.07
N LYS A 232 0.91 -10.82 -31.78
CA LYS A 232 1.44 -11.09 -33.11
C LYS A 232 2.56 -12.14 -33.07
N THR A 233 3.53 -11.97 -32.18
CA THR A 233 4.72 -12.85 -32.15
C THR A 233 4.39 -14.25 -31.61
N ALA A 234 3.50 -14.36 -30.63
CA ALA A 234 3.04 -15.62 -30.11
C ALA A 234 1.85 -16.22 -30.90
N ARG A 235 1.35 -15.51 -31.96
CA ARG A 235 0.20 -15.92 -32.80
C ARG A 235 -1.06 -16.23 -31.99
N MET A 236 -1.29 -15.48 -30.91
CA MET A 236 -2.39 -15.72 -29.99
C MET A 236 -3.71 -15.18 -30.54
N LYS A 237 -4.78 -15.95 -30.30
CA LYS A 237 -6.17 -15.56 -30.54
C LYS A 237 -6.82 -15.10 -29.24
N ILE A 238 -7.65 -14.08 -29.31
CA ILE A 238 -8.44 -13.62 -28.16
C ILE A 238 -9.57 -14.63 -27.86
N PRO A 239 -9.76 -15.01 -26.59
CA PRO A 239 -9.11 -14.52 -25.37
C PRO A 239 -7.76 -15.25 -25.09
N PHE A 240 -6.74 -14.49 -24.65
CA PHE A 240 -5.50 -15.05 -24.15
C PHE A 240 -4.97 -14.21 -22.99
N GLY A 241 -4.08 -14.79 -22.18
CA GLY A 241 -3.45 -14.13 -21.03
C GLY A 241 -1.98 -13.84 -21.28
N ILE A 242 -1.48 -12.79 -20.63
CA ILE A 242 -0.04 -12.47 -20.57
C ILE A 242 0.36 -12.45 -19.10
N ALA A 243 1.40 -13.19 -18.76
CA ALA A 243 1.92 -13.27 -17.40
C ALA A 243 3.35 -12.72 -17.32
N GLN A 244 3.66 -12.07 -16.22
CA GLN A 244 4.99 -11.51 -15.95
C GLN A 244 5.35 -11.66 -14.49
N ILE A 245 6.62 -11.95 -14.21
CA ILE A 245 7.22 -11.84 -12.88
C ILE A 245 8.32 -10.79 -12.97
N GLY A 246 8.20 -9.73 -12.18
CA GLY A 246 9.18 -8.66 -12.22
C GLY A 246 9.20 -7.82 -10.94
N LYS A 247 10.32 -7.12 -10.72
CA LYS A 247 10.42 -6.16 -9.61
C LYS A 247 9.59 -4.91 -9.90
N ALA A 248 8.91 -4.42 -8.87
CA ALA A 248 8.24 -3.13 -8.84
C ALA A 248 8.91 -2.25 -7.77
N PHE A 249 8.89 -0.94 -7.96
CA PHE A 249 9.62 0.02 -7.14
C PHE A 249 8.66 1.13 -6.73
N ARG A 250 8.45 1.27 -5.42
CA ARG A 250 7.63 2.33 -4.85
C ARG A 250 8.44 3.09 -3.82
N ASN A 251 8.43 4.40 -3.90
CA ASN A 251 9.07 5.28 -2.96
C ASN A 251 8.19 5.41 -1.70
N GLU A 252 8.08 4.33 -0.96
CA GLU A 252 7.25 4.25 0.25
C GLU A 252 8.06 4.72 1.47
N ILE A 253 7.42 5.53 2.30
CA ILE A 253 8.06 6.08 3.50
C ILE A 253 8.04 5.08 4.65
N VAL A 254 7.03 4.23 4.69
CA VAL A 254 6.88 3.17 5.68
C VAL A 254 6.49 1.88 4.99
N ALA A 255 7.46 0.99 4.80
CA ALA A 255 7.15 -0.39 4.42
C ALA A 255 6.64 -1.12 5.68
N ARG A 256 5.34 -1.44 5.70
CA ARG A 256 4.78 -2.29 6.75
C ARG A 256 5.25 -3.74 6.50
N GLN A 257 5.71 -4.41 7.54
CA GLN A 257 6.07 -5.84 7.58
C GLN A 257 7.44 -6.23 6.98
N PHE A 258 8.17 -5.31 6.38
CA PHE A 258 9.58 -5.51 6.02
C PHE A 258 10.39 -4.29 6.41
#